data_58a4f5583fdce943bd2913fff5e7cd2b
#
_entry.id   58a4f5583fdce943bd2913fff5e7cd2b
#
_cell.length_a   1.000
_cell.length_b   1.000
_cell.length_c   1.000
_cell.angle_alpha   90.00
_cell.angle_beta   90.00
_cell.angle_gamma   90.00
#
_symmetry.space_group_name_H-M   'P 1'
#
loop_
_entity.id
_entity.type
_entity.pdbx_description
1 polymer ?
#
loop_
_entity_poly.entity_id
_entity_poly.type
_entity_poly.pdbx_seq_one_letter_code
_entity_poly.pdbx_strand_id
1 'polypeptide(L)'
;LYSKNENEPLAMASMTKVMSMLLIMEKIDDGSLKYDDIVEISTESSSMGGSQIFLNPGDKYKVIDLLKGVAMASANDAVVALAEKTYGSKEHFIEAMNKKAESLGLKNTHFVNVHGLDEEGHYSSAYDMSVMARELLKHEKILDFTRVYEEYLTKPDGSQIWLVNTNKLVRFYDGVDGLKTGFTQNAGYCLTATGKKNNLRLISVVMGEESIEKRSSDTVKLLNYGFNTFKVNLIKNKSEILGKVNVQKGKKENVDVVLVNDLIELLNA
;
A
#
# COMPACT_ATOMS: atom_id res chain seq x y z
N LEU A 1 7.58 0.81 -17.55
CA LEU A 1 6.79 0.51 -18.75
C LEU A 1 6.32 1.78 -19.47
N TYR A 2 5.83 2.76 -18.72
CA TYR A 2 5.46 4.09 -19.19
C TYR A 2 5.73 5.11 -18.10
N SER A 3 6.22 6.29 -18.44
CA SER A 3 6.41 7.39 -17.51
C SER A 3 6.19 8.76 -18.17
N LYS A 4 5.73 9.72 -17.37
CA LYS A 4 5.55 11.13 -17.72
C LYS A 4 5.73 11.96 -16.45
N ASN A 5 6.70 12.87 -16.43
CA ASN A 5 7.01 13.72 -15.28
C ASN A 5 7.21 12.93 -13.98
N GLU A 6 7.69 11.70 -14.07
CA GLU A 6 7.70 10.71 -12.99
C GLU A 6 8.51 11.13 -11.76
N ASN A 7 9.43 12.07 -11.91
CA ASN A 7 10.30 12.57 -10.83
C ASN A 7 9.87 13.94 -10.30
N GLU A 8 8.77 14.50 -10.78
CA GLU A 8 8.26 15.79 -10.32
C GLU A 8 7.73 15.68 -8.88
N PRO A 9 8.28 16.47 -7.91
CA PRO A 9 7.77 16.48 -6.55
C PRO A 9 6.41 17.17 -6.49
N LEU A 10 5.39 16.44 -6.03
CA LEU A 10 4.03 16.93 -5.90
C LEU A 10 3.47 16.62 -4.51
N ALA A 11 2.50 17.40 -4.04
CA ALA A 11 1.69 17.01 -2.91
C ALA A 11 0.98 15.69 -3.24
N MET A 12 1.00 14.74 -2.32
CA MET A 12 0.52 13.38 -2.57
C MET A 12 -0.79 13.03 -1.86
N ALA A 13 -1.28 13.96 -1.03
CA ALA A 13 -2.46 13.75 -0.20
C ALA A 13 -2.43 12.40 0.53
N SER A 14 -3.56 11.74 0.67
CA SER A 14 -3.66 10.44 1.37
C SER A 14 -2.93 9.28 0.71
N MET A 15 -2.25 9.47 -0.45
CA MET A 15 -1.29 8.45 -0.92
C MET A 15 -0.10 8.28 0.04
N THR A 16 0.17 9.26 0.91
CA THR A 16 1.07 9.16 2.07
C THR A 16 0.87 7.86 2.86
N LYS A 17 -0.38 7.41 2.99
CA LYS A 17 -0.73 6.19 3.74
C LYS A 17 -0.20 4.90 3.11
N VAL A 18 0.32 4.94 1.89
CA VAL A 18 1.07 3.80 1.31
C VAL A 18 2.33 3.54 2.15
N MET A 19 3.09 4.59 2.50
CA MET A 19 4.25 4.46 3.39
C MET A 19 3.81 4.09 4.82
N SER A 20 2.72 4.68 5.31
CA SER A 20 2.21 4.37 6.65
C SER A 20 1.81 2.89 6.75
N MET A 21 1.07 2.37 5.77
CA MET A 21 0.71 0.96 5.72
C MET A 21 1.95 0.06 5.57
N LEU A 22 2.96 0.46 4.78
CA LEU A 22 4.21 -0.29 4.64
C LEU A 22 4.89 -0.50 6.00
N LEU A 23 5.10 0.56 6.77
CA LEU A 23 5.73 0.46 8.09
C LEU A 23 4.91 -0.37 9.08
N ILE A 24 3.59 -0.25 9.06
CA ILE A 24 2.69 -1.05 9.90
C ILE A 24 2.78 -2.54 9.52
N MET A 25 2.75 -2.85 8.21
CA MET A 25 2.86 -4.23 7.74
C MET A 25 4.23 -4.84 8.05
N GLU A 26 5.32 -4.07 7.98
CA GLU A 26 6.65 -4.52 8.42
C GLU A 26 6.67 -4.91 9.90
N LYS A 27 5.99 -4.13 10.77
CA LYS A 27 5.85 -4.44 12.19
C LYS A 27 5.00 -5.68 12.46
N ILE A 28 4.04 -5.95 11.59
CA ILE A 28 3.24 -7.18 11.67
C ILE A 28 4.07 -8.39 11.23
N ASP A 29 4.84 -8.27 10.17
CA ASP A 29 5.63 -9.37 9.63
C ASP A 29 6.85 -9.72 10.51
N ASP A 30 7.43 -8.74 11.20
CA ASP A 30 8.51 -8.98 12.19
C ASP A 30 7.98 -9.48 13.55
N GLY A 31 6.66 -9.54 13.74
CA GLY A 31 5.98 -10.03 14.93
C GLY A 31 5.91 -9.05 16.10
N SER A 32 6.40 -7.80 15.94
CA SER A 32 6.33 -6.76 16.98
C SER A 32 4.93 -6.13 17.10
N LEU A 33 4.07 -6.32 16.09
CA LEU A 33 2.67 -5.94 16.11
C LEU A 33 1.82 -7.12 15.62
N LYS A 34 0.62 -7.31 16.20
CA LYS A 34 -0.33 -8.35 15.78
C LYS A 34 -1.64 -7.72 15.34
N TYR A 35 -2.35 -8.37 14.41
CA TYR A 35 -3.66 -7.92 13.95
C TYR A 35 -4.70 -7.79 15.09
N ASP A 36 -4.61 -8.66 16.10
CA ASP A 36 -5.51 -8.66 17.25
C ASP A 36 -5.05 -7.78 18.43
N ASP A 37 -3.90 -7.11 18.33
CA ASP A 37 -3.45 -6.19 19.35
C ASP A 37 -4.43 -5.04 19.51
N ILE A 38 -4.65 -4.62 20.75
CA ILE A 38 -5.56 -3.52 21.07
C ILE A 38 -4.81 -2.19 20.95
N VAL A 39 -5.45 -1.26 20.29
CA VAL A 39 -5.07 0.16 20.17
C VAL A 39 -6.09 0.96 20.95
N GLU A 40 -5.65 1.70 21.96
CA GLU A 40 -6.46 2.69 22.66
C GLU A 40 -6.36 4.02 21.92
N ILE A 41 -7.49 4.63 21.62
CA ILE A 41 -7.56 5.84 20.83
C ILE A 41 -7.20 7.04 21.68
N SER A 42 -6.17 7.78 21.28
CA SER A 42 -5.73 9.01 21.94
C SER A 42 -6.66 10.19 21.60
N THR A 43 -6.58 11.23 22.42
CA THR A 43 -7.24 12.53 22.10
C THR A 43 -6.69 13.10 20.79
N GLU A 44 -5.40 12.94 20.52
CA GLU A 44 -4.76 13.43 19.31
C GLU A 44 -5.31 12.70 18.07
N SER A 45 -5.27 11.37 18.04
CA SER A 45 -5.76 10.60 16.91
C SER A 45 -7.23 10.86 16.62
N SER A 46 -8.08 10.95 17.65
CA SER A 46 -9.52 11.22 17.52
C SER A 46 -9.84 12.62 16.99
N SER A 47 -8.93 13.59 17.16
CA SER A 47 -9.12 15.00 16.73
C SER A 47 -8.74 15.27 15.28
N MET A 48 -8.25 14.25 14.56
CA MET A 48 -7.79 14.40 13.18
C MET A 48 -8.90 14.86 12.25
N GLY A 49 -8.60 15.86 11.41
CA GLY A 49 -9.49 16.32 10.35
C GLY A 49 -9.43 15.46 9.08
N GLY A 50 -10.24 15.81 8.09
CA GLY A 50 -10.30 15.13 6.80
C GLY A 50 -11.09 13.82 6.86
N SER A 51 -10.65 12.79 6.11
CA SER A 51 -11.31 11.48 6.12
C SER A 51 -11.12 10.78 7.46
N GLN A 52 -12.22 10.28 8.06
CA GLN A 52 -12.24 9.68 9.39
C GLN A 52 -13.20 8.50 9.44
N ILE A 53 -13.02 7.65 10.44
CA ILE A 53 -14.01 6.66 10.88
C ILE A 53 -14.62 7.05 12.25
N PHE A 54 -14.40 8.29 12.67
CA PHE A 54 -15.00 8.93 13.86
C PHE A 54 -14.73 8.14 15.14
N LEU A 55 -13.44 7.93 15.42
CA LEU A 55 -12.97 7.28 16.65
C LEU A 55 -13.15 8.23 17.85
N ASN A 56 -13.54 7.69 19.01
CA ASN A 56 -13.62 8.47 20.24
C ASN A 56 -12.41 8.24 21.13
N PRO A 57 -11.97 9.25 21.89
CA PRO A 57 -10.87 9.08 22.85
C PRO A 57 -11.20 7.99 23.88
N GLY A 58 -10.24 7.11 24.15
CA GLY A 58 -10.39 5.98 25.09
C GLY A 58 -11.07 4.74 24.51
N ASP A 59 -11.67 4.82 23.32
CA ASP A 59 -12.17 3.63 22.62
C ASP A 59 -11.01 2.65 22.32
N LYS A 60 -11.34 1.37 22.24
CA LYS A 60 -10.37 0.30 21.98
C LYS A 60 -10.74 -0.47 20.72
N TYR A 61 -9.82 -0.47 19.77
CA TYR A 61 -9.97 -1.19 18.51
C TYR A 61 -8.83 -2.16 18.29
N LYS A 62 -9.05 -3.20 17.51
CA LYS A 62 -7.96 -4.06 17.04
C LYS A 62 -7.18 -3.36 15.92
N VAL A 63 -5.90 -3.68 15.79
CA VAL A 63 -5.04 -3.21 14.68
C VAL A 63 -5.70 -3.47 13.33
N ILE A 64 -6.28 -4.68 13.14
CA ILE A 64 -6.96 -5.05 11.88
C ILE A 64 -8.11 -4.10 11.53
N ASP A 65 -8.89 -3.66 12.51
CA ASP A 65 -10.05 -2.80 12.30
C ASP A 65 -9.61 -1.39 11.88
N LEU A 66 -8.55 -0.87 12.52
CA LEU A 66 -7.97 0.41 12.13
C LEU A 66 -7.32 0.35 10.74
N LEU A 67 -6.63 -0.76 10.40
CA LEU A 67 -6.08 -0.96 9.05
C LEU A 67 -7.16 -0.97 7.97
N LYS A 68 -8.32 -1.58 8.23
CA LYS A 68 -9.48 -1.49 7.33
C LYS A 68 -9.92 -0.05 7.12
N GLY A 69 -10.02 0.73 8.20
CA GLY A 69 -10.34 2.16 8.13
C GLY A 69 -9.34 2.95 7.28
N VAL A 70 -8.04 2.69 7.44
CA VAL A 70 -6.97 3.33 6.66
C VAL A 70 -7.05 2.94 5.17
N ALA A 71 -7.14 1.65 4.88
CA ALA A 71 -7.08 1.11 3.52
C ALA A 71 -8.32 1.48 2.69
N MET A 72 -9.52 1.36 3.27
CA MET A 72 -10.79 1.55 2.58
C MET A 72 -11.29 3.00 2.64
N ALA A 73 -11.48 3.53 3.85
CA ALA A 73 -12.06 4.86 4.07
C ALA A 73 -11.02 5.98 4.14
N SER A 74 -9.73 5.65 4.05
CA SER A 74 -8.65 6.66 4.13
C SER A 74 -8.56 7.38 5.48
N ALA A 75 -8.98 6.74 6.56
CA ALA A 75 -9.16 7.30 7.90
C ALA A 75 -7.87 7.90 8.48
N ASN A 76 -7.87 9.21 8.74
CA ASN A 76 -6.73 9.93 9.32
C ASN A 76 -6.60 9.62 10.82
N ASP A 77 -7.71 9.55 11.54
CA ASP A 77 -7.78 9.16 12.94
C ASP A 77 -7.18 7.75 13.16
N ALA A 78 -7.54 6.80 12.30
CA ALA A 78 -7.04 5.43 12.39
C ALA A 78 -5.54 5.32 12.10
N VAL A 79 -5.00 6.04 11.11
CA VAL A 79 -3.56 5.96 10.79
C VAL A 79 -2.71 6.62 11.86
N VAL A 80 -3.18 7.72 12.50
CA VAL A 80 -2.47 8.34 13.63
C VAL A 80 -2.47 7.39 14.83
N ALA A 81 -3.60 6.78 15.19
CA ALA A 81 -3.67 5.80 16.27
C ALA A 81 -2.73 4.59 16.03
N LEU A 82 -2.65 4.10 14.79
CA LEU A 82 -1.70 3.05 14.42
C LEU A 82 -0.24 3.51 14.48
N ALA A 83 0.05 4.75 14.09
CA ALA A 83 1.40 5.32 14.20
C ALA A 83 1.87 5.41 15.67
N GLU A 84 1.01 5.93 16.54
CA GLU A 84 1.25 5.97 17.99
C GLU A 84 1.48 4.58 18.58
N LYS A 85 0.65 3.60 18.20
CA LYS A 85 0.76 2.22 18.67
C LYS A 85 2.07 1.56 18.24
N THR A 86 2.51 1.80 16.99
CA THR A 86 3.66 1.08 16.42
C THR A 86 5.01 1.68 16.76
N TYR A 87 5.10 3.00 16.94
CA TYR A 87 6.36 3.72 17.18
C TYR A 87 6.34 4.59 18.42
N GLY A 88 5.25 4.55 19.23
CA GLY A 88 5.10 5.28 20.47
C GLY A 88 4.63 6.73 20.31
N SER A 89 4.87 7.35 19.14
CA SER A 89 4.34 8.67 18.77
C SER A 89 4.28 8.84 17.26
N LYS A 90 3.51 9.84 16.79
CA LYS A 90 3.49 10.18 15.36
C LYS A 90 4.83 10.74 14.87
N GLU A 91 5.56 11.46 15.71
CA GLU A 91 6.87 12.04 15.41
C GLU A 91 7.89 10.94 15.10
N HIS A 92 8.01 9.93 15.98
CA HIS A 92 8.88 8.77 15.73
C HIS A 92 8.45 7.98 14.50
N PHE A 93 7.14 7.92 14.22
CA PHE A 93 6.64 7.29 12.99
C PHE A 93 7.07 8.07 11.76
N ILE A 94 6.97 9.42 11.76
CA ILE A 94 7.42 10.29 10.66
C ILE A 94 8.93 10.14 10.43
N GLU A 95 9.73 10.09 11.50
CA GLU A 95 11.17 9.79 11.38
C GLU A 95 11.41 8.44 10.71
N ALA A 96 10.64 7.42 11.09
CA ALA A 96 10.74 6.10 10.46
C ALA A 96 10.31 6.13 8.98
N MET A 97 9.27 6.90 8.61
CA MET A 97 8.86 7.10 7.21
C MET A 97 10.01 7.68 6.38
N ASN A 98 10.68 8.73 6.88
CA ASN A 98 11.80 9.37 6.18
C ASN A 98 13.02 8.45 6.11
N LYS A 99 13.36 7.72 7.17
CA LYS A 99 14.42 6.70 7.15
C LYS A 99 14.12 5.58 6.14
N LYS A 100 12.85 5.16 6.06
CA LYS A 100 12.42 4.17 5.05
C LYS A 100 12.55 4.75 3.65
N ALA A 101 12.12 5.99 3.41
CA ALA A 101 12.28 6.67 2.12
C ALA A 101 13.76 6.71 1.69
N GLU A 102 14.66 7.10 2.58
CA GLU A 102 16.10 7.09 2.34
C GLU A 102 16.62 5.68 1.99
N SER A 103 16.24 4.66 2.77
CA SER A 103 16.65 3.27 2.56
C SER A 103 16.17 2.69 1.22
N LEU A 104 15.04 3.17 0.70
CA LEU A 104 14.48 2.82 -0.60
C LEU A 104 15.04 3.67 -1.74
N GLY A 105 15.87 4.67 -1.44
CA GLY A 105 16.47 5.57 -2.43
C GLY A 105 15.47 6.55 -3.05
N LEU A 106 14.40 6.93 -2.33
CA LEU A 106 13.38 7.86 -2.78
C LEU A 106 13.93 9.29 -2.76
N LYS A 107 14.27 9.82 -3.91
CA LYS A 107 14.97 11.12 -4.03
C LYS A 107 14.04 12.32 -4.01
N ASN A 108 12.79 12.12 -4.32
CA ASN A 108 11.77 13.16 -4.46
C ASN A 108 10.64 12.96 -3.44
N THR A 109 10.96 12.48 -2.24
CA THR A 109 9.98 12.17 -1.19
C THR A 109 10.44 12.70 0.15
N HIS A 110 9.53 13.40 0.84
CA HIS A 110 9.71 13.80 2.23
C HIS A 110 8.36 13.79 2.96
N PHE A 111 8.37 13.28 4.18
CA PHE A 111 7.18 13.15 5.03
C PHE A 111 7.28 14.11 6.21
N VAL A 112 6.22 14.89 6.45
CA VAL A 112 6.05 15.72 7.65
C VAL A 112 4.82 15.32 8.47
N ASN A 113 3.95 14.46 7.91
CA ASN A 113 2.86 13.84 8.63
C ASN A 113 2.56 12.42 8.11
N VAL A 114 1.73 11.66 8.85
CA VAL A 114 1.44 10.24 8.58
C VAL A 114 0.21 10.02 7.68
N HIS A 115 -0.56 11.08 7.38
CA HIS A 115 -1.90 10.99 6.79
C HIS A 115 -2.04 11.66 5.42
N GLY A 116 -1.23 12.71 5.14
CA GLY A 116 -1.21 13.39 3.85
C GLY A 116 -2.10 14.64 3.75
N LEU A 117 -2.45 15.27 4.85
CA LEU A 117 -2.96 16.65 4.79
C LEU A 117 -1.86 17.59 4.32
N ASP A 118 -2.26 18.65 3.62
CA ASP A 118 -1.31 19.62 3.04
C ASP A 118 -0.48 20.29 4.13
N GLU A 119 0.83 20.18 3.98
CA GLU A 119 1.82 20.76 4.89
C GLU A 119 3.10 21.06 4.11
N GLU A 120 3.78 22.16 4.43
CA GLU A 120 5.02 22.54 3.76
C GLU A 120 6.08 21.44 3.94
N GLY A 121 6.74 21.09 2.85
CA GLY A 121 7.74 20.03 2.86
C GLY A 121 7.17 18.60 2.76
N HIS A 122 5.84 18.42 2.58
CA HIS A 122 5.20 17.11 2.42
C HIS A 122 4.95 16.78 0.96
N TYR A 123 5.82 15.98 0.34
CA TYR A 123 5.76 15.68 -1.09
C TYR A 123 6.28 14.29 -1.44
N SER A 124 5.93 13.84 -2.63
CA SER A 124 6.50 12.66 -3.29
C SER A 124 6.43 12.83 -4.81
N SER A 125 6.99 11.89 -5.55
CA SER A 125 6.87 11.80 -7.00
C SER A 125 6.15 10.52 -7.43
N ALA A 126 5.67 10.48 -8.68
CA ALA A 126 5.01 9.28 -9.20
C ALA A 126 5.95 8.06 -9.20
N TYR A 127 7.24 8.28 -9.51
CA TYR A 127 8.24 7.22 -9.45
C TYR A 127 8.42 6.70 -8.02
N ASP A 128 8.66 7.59 -7.07
CA ASP A 128 8.87 7.21 -5.66
C ASP A 128 7.64 6.52 -5.07
N MET A 129 6.43 7.01 -5.40
CA MET A 129 5.18 6.34 -5.03
C MET A 129 5.08 4.92 -5.60
N SER A 130 5.56 4.70 -6.82
CA SER A 130 5.57 3.35 -7.43
C SER A 130 6.53 2.40 -6.71
N VAL A 131 7.67 2.91 -6.24
CA VAL A 131 8.63 2.14 -5.43
C VAL A 131 8.02 1.79 -4.08
N MET A 132 7.41 2.74 -3.37
CA MET A 132 6.71 2.50 -2.10
C MET A 132 5.58 1.47 -2.26
N ALA A 133 4.79 1.60 -3.31
CA ALA A 133 3.73 0.64 -3.61
C ALA A 133 4.27 -0.77 -3.87
N ARG A 134 5.37 -0.89 -4.59
CA ARG A 134 6.04 -2.18 -4.83
C ARG A 134 6.56 -2.81 -3.54
N GLU A 135 7.12 -2.02 -2.63
CA GLU A 135 7.56 -2.51 -1.33
C GLU A 135 6.36 -2.97 -0.48
N LEU A 136 5.29 -2.17 -0.40
CA LEU A 136 4.08 -2.54 0.31
C LEU A 136 3.46 -3.85 -0.21
N LEU A 137 3.50 -4.08 -1.52
CA LEU A 137 2.96 -5.29 -2.15
C LEU A 137 3.77 -6.56 -1.87
N LYS A 138 4.98 -6.48 -1.28
CA LYS A 138 5.69 -7.65 -0.74
C LYS A 138 4.96 -8.22 0.49
N HIS A 139 4.18 -7.42 1.18
CA HIS A 139 3.31 -7.77 2.29
C HIS A 139 1.90 -8.10 1.73
N GLU A 140 1.76 -9.25 1.06
CA GLU A 140 0.55 -9.59 0.29
C GLU A 140 -0.77 -9.45 1.07
N LYS A 141 -0.73 -9.63 2.39
CA LYS A 141 -1.87 -9.46 3.30
C LYS A 141 -2.54 -8.08 3.20
N ILE A 142 -1.82 -7.05 2.76
CA ILE A 142 -2.42 -5.71 2.58
C ILE A 142 -3.55 -5.73 1.55
N LEU A 143 -3.48 -6.62 0.57
CA LEU A 143 -4.50 -6.77 -0.45
C LEU A 143 -5.83 -7.30 0.12
N ASP A 144 -5.81 -7.99 1.26
CA ASP A 144 -7.04 -8.43 1.93
C ASP A 144 -7.88 -7.25 2.42
N PHE A 145 -7.27 -6.07 2.60
CA PHE A 145 -7.95 -4.83 2.97
C PHE A 145 -8.23 -3.94 1.76
N THR A 146 -7.23 -3.73 0.90
CA THR A 146 -7.33 -2.76 -0.20
C THR A 146 -8.26 -3.19 -1.33
N ARG A 147 -8.49 -4.50 -1.53
CA ARG A 147 -9.41 -5.03 -2.55
C ARG A 147 -10.88 -5.01 -2.14
N VAL A 148 -11.19 -4.83 -0.85
CA VAL A 148 -12.56 -4.81 -0.36
C VAL A 148 -13.25 -3.53 -0.78
N TYR A 149 -14.40 -3.64 -1.45
CA TYR A 149 -15.17 -2.47 -1.90
C TYR A 149 -15.94 -1.81 -0.77
N GLU A 150 -16.62 -2.62 0.04
CA GLU A 150 -17.39 -2.15 1.19
C GLU A 150 -17.45 -3.19 2.29
N GLU A 151 -17.46 -2.74 3.54
CA GLU A 151 -17.54 -3.58 4.73
C GLU A 151 -18.12 -2.77 5.90
N TYR A 152 -18.71 -3.43 6.88
CA TYR A 152 -19.11 -2.81 8.13
C TYR A 152 -18.07 -3.04 9.23
N LEU A 153 -17.66 -1.96 9.89
CA LEU A 153 -16.84 -1.99 11.09
C LEU A 153 -17.73 -1.81 12.32
N THR A 154 -17.66 -2.73 13.28
CA THR A 154 -18.40 -2.61 14.54
C THR A 154 -17.58 -1.81 15.56
N LYS A 155 -18.17 -0.74 16.08
CA LYS A 155 -17.60 0.07 17.15
C LYS A 155 -17.69 -0.61 18.52
N PRO A 156 -16.92 -0.17 19.54
CA PRO A 156 -17.00 -0.71 20.89
C PRO A 156 -18.39 -0.58 21.54
N ASP A 157 -19.19 0.41 21.16
CA ASP A 157 -20.57 0.63 21.62
C ASP A 157 -21.61 -0.26 20.86
N GLY A 158 -21.16 -1.10 19.93
CA GLY A 158 -22.01 -1.99 19.12
C GLY A 158 -22.59 -1.33 17.87
N SER A 159 -22.43 -0.02 17.67
CA SER A 159 -22.83 0.64 16.43
C SER A 159 -21.92 0.25 15.27
N GLN A 160 -22.39 0.45 14.04
CA GLN A 160 -21.63 0.08 12.85
C GLN A 160 -21.25 1.29 11.99
N ILE A 161 -20.03 1.28 11.48
CA ILE A 161 -19.55 2.20 10.46
C ILE A 161 -19.54 1.46 9.13
N TRP A 162 -20.20 2.02 8.13
CA TRP A 162 -20.11 1.52 6.76
C TRP A 162 -18.86 2.08 6.09
N LEU A 163 -17.87 1.23 5.89
CA LEU A 163 -16.64 1.54 5.17
C LEU A 163 -16.86 1.32 3.68
N VAL A 164 -16.61 2.34 2.87
CA VAL A 164 -16.66 2.25 1.41
C VAL A 164 -15.29 2.63 0.86
N ASN A 165 -14.73 1.76 0.03
CA ASN A 165 -13.43 2.00 -0.57
C ASN A 165 -13.45 3.24 -1.46
N THR A 166 -12.51 4.15 -1.20
CA THR A 166 -12.32 5.38 -1.99
C THR A 166 -11.82 5.09 -3.41
N ASN A 167 -11.16 3.94 -3.62
CA ASN A 167 -10.77 3.45 -4.94
C ASN A 167 -11.92 2.63 -5.56
N LYS A 168 -12.75 3.26 -6.36
CA LYS A 168 -13.87 2.59 -7.02
C LYS A 168 -13.45 1.54 -8.05
N LEU A 169 -12.20 1.59 -8.55
CA LEU A 169 -11.71 0.64 -9.54
C LEU A 169 -11.60 -0.79 -8.99
N VAL A 170 -11.53 -0.98 -7.66
CA VAL A 170 -11.55 -2.33 -7.06
C VAL A 170 -12.87 -3.08 -7.34
N ARG A 171 -13.96 -2.38 -7.67
CA ARG A 171 -15.24 -2.97 -8.07
C ARG A 171 -15.45 -2.93 -9.58
N PHE A 172 -15.02 -1.82 -10.23
CA PHE A 172 -15.44 -1.53 -11.60
C PHE A 172 -14.37 -1.81 -12.67
N TYR A 173 -13.17 -2.25 -12.26
CA TYR A 173 -12.13 -2.68 -13.18
C TYR A 173 -11.60 -4.06 -12.76
N ASP A 174 -11.87 -5.06 -13.58
CA ASP A 174 -11.44 -6.43 -13.33
C ASP A 174 -9.92 -6.54 -13.16
N GLY A 175 -9.50 -7.19 -12.06
CA GLY A 175 -8.10 -7.39 -11.69
C GLY A 175 -7.50 -6.30 -10.80
N VAL A 176 -8.15 -5.14 -10.58
CA VAL A 176 -7.68 -4.14 -9.61
C VAL A 176 -8.00 -4.59 -8.19
N ASP A 177 -6.97 -4.59 -7.33
CA ASP A 177 -7.04 -5.05 -5.94
C ASP A 177 -6.43 -4.06 -4.93
N GLY A 178 -6.12 -2.83 -5.33
CA GLY A 178 -5.63 -1.75 -4.46
C GLY A 178 -5.20 -0.53 -5.26
N LEU A 179 -4.45 0.44 -4.67
CA LEU A 179 -4.02 0.54 -3.28
C LEU A 179 -4.68 1.74 -2.59
N LYS A 180 -4.37 2.98 -3.03
CA LYS A 180 -4.72 4.18 -2.27
C LYS A 180 -5.00 5.39 -3.16
N THR A 181 -6.13 6.05 -2.90
CA THR A 181 -6.46 7.37 -3.46
C THR A 181 -5.92 8.50 -2.60
N GLY A 182 -5.74 9.67 -3.19
CA GLY A 182 -5.45 10.91 -2.49
C GLY A 182 -6.24 12.08 -3.09
N PHE A 183 -6.60 13.03 -2.25
CA PHE A 183 -7.15 14.32 -2.67
C PHE A 183 -6.93 15.38 -1.59
N THR A 184 -6.39 16.51 -1.99
CA THR A 184 -6.45 17.80 -1.32
C THR A 184 -6.57 18.87 -2.39
N GLN A 185 -6.85 20.12 -2.02
CA GLN A 185 -6.90 21.23 -2.97
C GLN A 185 -5.54 21.45 -3.68
N ASN A 186 -4.45 21.23 -2.95
CA ASN A 186 -3.09 21.39 -3.48
C ASN A 186 -2.64 20.18 -4.32
N ALA A 187 -2.97 18.96 -3.89
CA ALA A 187 -2.55 17.73 -4.58
C ALA A 187 -3.37 17.41 -5.84
N GLY A 188 -4.60 17.95 -5.96
CA GLY A 188 -5.55 17.43 -6.94
C GLY A 188 -5.96 15.98 -6.66
N TYR A 189 -6.53 15.30 -7.63
CA TYR A 189 -6.95 13.91 -7.51
C TYR A 189 -5.81 12.96 -7.87
N CYS A 190 -5.45 12.11 -6.91
CA CYS A 190 -4.34 11.18 -7.02
C CYS A 190 -4.80 9.72 -6.81
N LEU A 191 -4.08 8.77 -7.41
CA LEU A 191 -4.31 7.34 -7.20
C LEU A 191 -3.03 6.55 -7.45
N THR A 192 -2.63 5.78 -6.46
CA THR A 192 -1.74 4.64 -6.64
C THR A 192 -2.61 3.40 -6.73
N ALA A 193 -2.68 2.77 -7.88
CA ALA A 193 -3.45 1.55 -8.13
C ALA A 193 -2.54 0.36 -8.39
N THR A 194 -3.00 -0.83 -8.04
CA THR A 194 -2.40 -2.09 -8.47
C THR A 194 -3.47 -3.03 -9.00
N GLY A 195 -3.07 -3.86 -9.95
CA GLY A 195 -3.94 -4.90 -10.49
C GLY A 195 -3.13 -6.07 -11.02
N LYS A 196 -3.77 -7.25 -11.05
CA LYS A 196 -3.14 -8.48 -11.51
C LYS A 196 -4.03 -9.19 -12.53
N LYS A 197 -3.47 -9.49 -13.72
CA LYS A 197 -4.09 -10.32 -14.76
C LYS A 197 -3.04 -11.26 -15.34
N ASN A 198 -3.40 -12.52 -15.56
CA ASN A 198 -2.54 -13.51 -16.23
C ASN A 198 -1.11 -13.56 -15.65
N ASN A 199 -1.00 -13.56 -14.31
CA ASN A 199 0.27 -13.51 -13.56
C ASN A 199 1.10 -12.23 -13.72
N LEU A 200 0.66 -11.25 -14.50
CA LEU A 200 1.24 -9.92 -14.57
C LEU A 200 0.59 -9.01 -13.53
N ARG A 201 1.38 -8.51 -12.57
CA ARG A 201 0.97 -7.45 -11.64
C ARG A 201 1.52 -6.12 -12.14
N LEU A 202 0.66 -5.13 -12.20
CA LEU A 202 1.01 -3.76 -12.56
C LEU A 202 0.74 -2.82 -11.39
N ILE A 203 1.53 -1.75 -11.33
CA ILE A 203 1.32 -0.59 -10.48
C ILE A 203 1.16 0.61 -11.40
N SER A 204 0.12 1.41 -11.17
CA SER A 204 -0.13 2.67 -11.84
C SER A 204 -0.19 3.79 -10.80
N VAL A 205 0.54 4.87 -11.05
CA VAL A 205 0.51 6.08 -10.22
C VAL A 205 0.08 7.26 -11.08
N VAL A 206 -0.98 7.92 -10.65
CA VAL A 206 -1.53 9.12 -11.27
C VAL A 206 -1.62 10.21 -10.20
N MET A 207 -1.05 11.38 -10.46
CA MET A 207 -0.98 12.50 -9.52
C MET A 207 -1.46 13.79 -10.20
N GLY A 208 -2.07 14.68 -9.41
CA GLY A 208 -2.38 16.03 -9.86
C GLY A 208 -3.57 16.16 -10.83
N GLU A 209 -4.45 15.19 -10.90
CA GLU A 209 -5.59 15.27 -11.83
C GLU A 209 -6.67 16.24 -11.34
N GLU A 210 -7.41 16.78 -12.31
CA GLU A 210 -8.45 17.81 -12.08
C GLU A 210 -9.78 17.25 -11.56
N SER A 211 -10.04 15.93 -11.74
CA SER A 211 -11.27 15.28 -11.30
C SER A 211 -11.10 13.80 -10.99
N ILE A 212 -12.09 13.23 -10.29
CA ILE A 212 -12.17 11.79 -10.01
C ILE A 212 -12.25 10.98 -11.30
N GLU A 213 -13.03 11.45 -12.26
CA GLU A 213 -13.23 10.82 -13.56
C GLU A 213 -11.92 10.75 -14.34
N LYS A 214 -11.20 11.88 -14.40
CA LYS A 214 -9.91 11.98 -15.10
C LYS A 214 -8.88 11.06 -14.48
N ARG A 215 -8.70 11.13 -13.16
CA ARG A 215 -7.82 10.23 -12.40
C ARG A 215 -8.13 8.76 -12.68
N SER A 216 -9.41 8.38 -12.62
CA SER A 216 -9.83 6.99 -12.85
C SER A 216 -9.62 6.57 -14.31
N SER A 217 -9.98 7.43 -15.26
CA SER A 217 -9.77 7.20 -16.70
C SER A 217 -8.29 6.99 -17.05
N ASP A 218 -7.41 7.85 -16.53
CA ASP A 218 -5.99 7.76 -16.85
C ASP A 218 -5.32 6.56 -16.17
N THR A 219 -5.76 6.22 -14.94
CA THR A 219 -5.36 4.95 -14.31
C THR A 219 -5.76 3.74 -15.16
N VAL A 220 -6.99 3.70 -15.66
CA VAL A 220 -7.48 2.60 -16.52
C VAL A 220 -6.69 2.53 -17.84
N LYS A 221 -6.38 3.68 -18.47
CA LYS A 221 -5.55 3.71 -19.68
C LYS A 221 -4.15 3.13 -19.45
N LEU A 222 -3.51 3.49 -18.33
CA LEU A 222 -2.18 2.97 -17.96
C LEU A 222 -2.22 1.46 -17.73
N LEU A 223 -3.22 0.97 -16.98
CA LEU A 223 -3.38 -0.45 -16.72
C LEU A 223 -3.68 -1.23 -18.01
N ASN A 224 -4.58 -0.71 -18.86
CA ASN A 224 -4.88 -1.32 -20.17
C ASN A 224 -3.65 -1.35 -21.06
N TYR A 225 -2.87 -0.25 -21.13
CA TYR A 225 -1.62 -0.22 -21.86
C TYR A 225 -0.69 -1.35 -21.39
N GLY A 226 -0.47 -1.45 -20.07
CA GLY A 226 0.42 -2.45 -19.51
C GLY A 226 -0.06 -3.88 -19.77
N PHE A 227 -1.34 -4.19 -19.52
CA PHE A 227 -1.89 -5.54 -19.72
C PHE A 227 -2.02 -5.96 -21.20
N ASN A 228 -2.18 -4.99 -22.11
CA ASN A 228 -2.27 -5.28 -23.55
C ASN A 228 -0.90 -5.35 -24.24
N THR A 229 0.10 -4.64 -23.68
CA THR A 229 1.43 -4.55 -24.31
C THR A 229 2.39 -5.59 -23.77
N PHE A 230 2.19 -6.05 -22.54
CA PHE A 230 3.15 -6.94 -21.88
C PHE A 230 2.48 -8.23 -21.39
N LYS A 231 3.24 -9.32 -21.43
CA LYS A 231 2.85 -10.62 -20.86
C LYS A 231 4.00 -11.25 -20.09
N VAL A 232 3.66 -12.03 -19.09
CA VAL A 232 4.61 -12.85 -18.35
C VAL A 232 4.79 -14.18 -19.06
N ASN A 233 6.01 -14.50 -19.43
CA ASN A 233 6.41 -15.81 -19.94
C ASN A 233 7.09 -16.60 -18.82
N LEU A 234 6.55 -17.77 -18.50
CA LEU A 234 7.18 -18.69 -17.56
C LEU A 234 8.27 -19.47 -18.28
N ILE A 235 9.53 -19.21 -17.96
CA ILE A 235 10.69 -19.92 -18.53
C ILE A 235 10.90 -21.25 -17.82
N LYS A 236 10.86 -21.22 -16.44
CA LYS A 236 10.99 -22.42 -15.62
C LYS A 236 10.21 -22.31 -14.31
N ASN A 237 9.53 -23.39 -13.96
CA ASN A 237 8.83 -23.49 -12.69
C ASN A 237 9.83 -23.79 -11.55
N LYS A 238 9.62 -23.17 -10.38
CA LYS A 238 10.45 -23.37 -9.19
C LYS A 238 10.56 -24.82 -8.71
N SER A 239 9.57 -25.65 -9.00
CA SER A 239 9.57 -27.08 -8.65
C SER A 239 10.31 -27.97 -9.65
N GLU A 240 10.75 -27.42 -10.79
CA GLU A 240 11.49 -28.16 -11.79
C GLU A 240 12.91 -28.45 -11.32
N ILE A 241 13.32 -29.73 -11.35
CA ILE A 241 14.67 -30.16 -10.96
C ILE A 241 15.65 -29.71 -12.06
N LEU A 242 16.56 -28.80 -11.70
CA LEU A 242 17.61 -28.28 -12.61
C LEU A 242 18.84 -29.19 -12.68
N GLY A 243 19.05 -30.00 -11.66
CA GLY A 243 20.20 -30.88 -11.56
C GLY A 243 20.30 -31.53 -10.18
N LYS A 244 21.37 -32.25 -9.94
CA LYS A 244 21.69 -32.85 -8.65
C LYS A 244 23.08 -32.44 -8.19
N VAL A 245 23.22 -32.22 -6.88
CA VAL A 245 24.49 -31.89 -6.25
C VAL A 245 24.84 -32.98 -5.24
N ASN A 246 26.12 -33.48 -5.30
CA ASN A 246 26.60 -34.44 -4.35
C ASN A 246 26.78 -33.82 -2.96
N VAL A 247 26.30 -34.50 -1.93
CA VAL A 247 26.39 -34.05 -0.55
C VAL A 247 27.45 -34.90 0.18
N GLN A 248 28.56 -34.29 0.56
CA GLN A 248 29.58 -34.95 1.37
C GLN A 248 29.10 -35.05 2.83
N LYS A 249 29.20 -36.24 3.41
CA LYS A 249 28.80 -36.54 4.80
C LYS A 249 27.31 -36.33 5.11
N GLY A 250 26.44 -36.29 4.10
CA GLY A 250 25.00 -36.24 4.27
C GLY A 250 24.37 -37.63 4.40
N LYS A 251 23.09 -37.67 4.85
CA LYS A 251 22.29 -38.90 4.85
C LYS A 251 21.91 -39.36 3.43
N LYS A 252 21.95 -38.48 2.45
CA LYS A 252 21.72 -38.75 1.02
C LYS A 252 22.97 -38.36 0.26
N GLU A 253 23.33 -39.14 -0.73
CA GLU A 253 24.48 -38.86 -1.60
C GLU A 253 24.26 -37.66 -2.51
N ASN A 254 23.02 -37.41 -2.89
CA ASN A 254 22.63 -36.31 -3.77
C ASN A 254 21.39 -35.57 -3.26
N VAL A 255 21.30 -34.29 -3.55
CA VAL A 255 20.11 -33.44 -3.38
C VAL A 255 19.74 -32.82 -4.71
N ASP A 256 18.42 -32.67 -4.94
CA ASP A 256 17.91 -31.99 -6.11
C ASP A 256 18.11 -30.48 -5.96
N VAL A 257 18.51 -29.83 -7.05
CA VAL A 257 18.62 -28.39 -7.16
C VAL A 257 17.40 -27.86 -7.90
N VAL A 258 16.68 -26.95 -7.26
CA VAL A 258 15.50 -26.28 -7.81
C VAL A 258 15.66 -24.77 -7.69
N LEU A 259 14.84 -24.00 -8.42
CA LEU A 259 14.77 -22.55 -8.26
C LEU A 259 14.06 -22.19 -6.95
N VAL A 260 14.47 -21.10 -6.31
CA VAL A 260 13.76 -20.54 -5.14
C VAL A 260 12.39 -19.98 -5.54
N ASN A 261 12.34 -19.36 -6.73
CA ASN A 261 11.13 -18.79 -7.33
C ASN A 261 11.01 -19.23 -8.78
N ASP A 262 9.82 -19.09 -9.37
CA ASP A 262 9.63 -19.28 -10.80
C ASP A 262 10.54 -18.30 -11.58
N LEU A 263 11.20 -18.80 -12.63
CA LEU A 263 11.94 -17.97 -13.56
C LEU A 263 10.97 -17.47 -14.64
N ILE A 264 10.71 -16.17 -14.59
CA ILE A 264 9.79 -15.52 -15.51
C ILE A 264 10.49 -14.41 -16.28
N GLU A 265 9.97 -14.11 -17.46
CA GLU A 265 10.41 -13.01 -18.30
C GLU A 265 9.20 -12.16 -18.72
N LEU A 266 9.39 -10.85 -18.73
CA LEU A 266 8.40 -9.91 -19.25
C LEU A 266 8.67 -9.70 -20.74
N LEU A 267 7.70 -10.05 -21.57
CA LEU A 267 7.76 -9.91 -23.01
C LEU A 267 6.71 -8.90 -23.50
N ASN A 268 6.95 -8.33 -24.68
CA ASN A 268 5.89 -7.66 -25.44
C ASN A 268 4.85 -8.72 -25.85
N ALA A 269 3.56 -8.34 -25.72
CA ALA A 269 2.43 -9.24 -26.04
C ALA A 269 2.27 -9.47 -27.53
#